data_190671f523f47d2bf95027d329ae2546
#
_entry.id   190671f523f47d2bf95027d329ae2546
#
_cell.length_a   1.000
_cell.length_b   1.000
_cell.length_c   1.000
_cell.angle_alpha   90.00
_cell.angle_beta   90.00
_cell.angle_gamma   90.00
#
_symmetry.space_group_name_H-M   'P 1'
#
loop_
_entity.id
_entity.type
_entity.pdbx_description
1 polymer ?
#
loop_
_entity_poly.entity_id
_entity_poly.type
_entity_poly.pdbx_seq_one_letter_code
_entity_poly.pdbx_strand_id
1 'polypeptide(L)'
;MNMKSKGFTLIELLVVVAIIGILATVVLASLSSARERARDAKRLADVKTIQNALEIYHLENGRYPSSALLASGIPNSDPHNATSSNDSWGKFETRMGITLPRDPVNDVVGDGDWLQNTGYAYFYRSLGGNCEGQEYELYYKLETDSSGGGSVGRCGRGPRVGSRGRFVVGFSPAG
;
A
#
# COMPACT_ATOMS: atom_id res chain seq x y z
N MET A 1 32.38 -31.10 52.84
CA MET A 1 32.45 -31.41 51.40
C MET A 1 32.64 -30.09 50.67
N ASN A 2 33.86 -29.80 50.19
CA ASN A 2 34.19 -28.48 49.64
C ASN A 2 33.95 -28.56 48.13
N MET A 3 32.81 -28.02 47.66
CA MET A 3 32.50 -27.93 46.24
C MET A 3 33.37 -26.82 45.62
N LYS A 4 34.39 -27.20 44.85
CA LYS A 4 35.15 -26.26 44.01
C LYS A 4 34.25 -25.71 42.91
N SER A 5 33.87 -24.45 43.01
CA SER A 5 33.21 -23.73 41.91
C SER A 5 34.18 -23.57 40.75
N LYS A 6 33.87 -24.15 39.62
CA LYS A 6 34.62 -23.94 38.37
C LYS A 6 34.24 -22.55 37.86
N GLY A 7 35.19 -21.64 37.81
CA GLY A 7 35.00 -20.33 37.18
C GLY A 7 35.05 -20.43 35.66
N PHE A 8 34.31 -19.57 34.95
CA PHE A 8 34.34 -19.43 33.51
C PHE A 8 35.68 -18.81 33.07
N THR A 9 36.25 -19.30 31.99
CA THR A 9 37.43 -18.69 31.37
C THR A 9 37.03 -17.54 30.47
N LEU A 10 37.90 -16.53 30.33
CA LEU A 10 37.67 -15.37 29.49
C LEU A 10 37.52 -15.76 28.00
N ILE A 11 38.22 -16.79 27.59
CA ILE A 11 38.18 -17.30 26.20
C ILE A 11 36.85 -18.01 25.91
N GLU A 12 36.27 -18.74 26.86
CA GLU A 12 34.94 -19.37 26.69
C GLU A 12 33.88 -18.32 26.49
N LEU A 13 33.92 -17.23 27.25
CA LEU A 13 32.98 -16.13 27.07
C LEU A 13 33.15 -15.44 25.71
N LEU A 14 34.40 -15.19 25.30
CA LEU A 14 34.71 -14.51 24.03
C LEU A 14 34.23 -15.33 22.82
N VAL A 15 34.43 -16.63 22.82
CA VAL A 15 33.99 -17.52 21.74
C VAL A 15 32.45 -17.55 21.65
N VAL A 16 31.76 -17.61 22.79
CA VAL A 16 30.29 -17.62 22.82
C VAL A 16 29.72 -16.32 22.24
N VAL A 17 30.23 -15.16 22.64
CA VAL A 17 29.73 -13.87 22.10
C VAL A 17 30.06 -13.71 20.63
N ALA A 18 31.18 -14.25 20.15
CA ALA A 18 31.53 -14.24 18.73
C ALA A 18 30.54 -15.07 17.90
N ILE A 19 30.20 -16.27 18.38
CA ILE A 19 29.22 -17.15 17.70
C ILE A 19 27.83 -16.49 17.69
N ILE A 20 27.37 -15.93 18.81
CA ILE A 20 26.09 -15.23 18.92
C ILE A 20 26.07 -14.04 17.93
N GLY A 21 27.17 -13.27 17.84
CA GLY A 21 27.28 -12.17 16.91
C GLY A 21 27.10 -12.59 15.43
N ILE A 22 27.74 -13.70 15.02
CA ILE A 22 27.60 -14.22 13.67
C ILE A 22 26.16 -14.70 13.41
N LEU A 23 25.56 -15.45 14.33
CA LEU A 23 24.19 -15.94 14.19
C LEU A 23 23.18 -14.77 14.14
N ALA A 24 23.37 -13.75 14.97
CA ALA A 24 22.50 -12.57 15.01
C ALA A 24 22.45 -11.83 13.68
N THR A 25 23.57 -11.70 12.97
CA THR A 25 23.61 -11.00 11.67
C THR A 25 22.77 -11.70 10.60
N VAL A 26 22.82 -13.04 10.53
CA VAL A 26 22.04 -13.84 9.58
C VAL A 26 20.53 -13.74 9.88
N VAL A 27 20.17 -13.80 11.18
CA VAL A 27 18.77 -13.71 11.61
C VAL A 27 18.17 -12.33 11.30
N LEU A 28 18.91 -11.25 11.54
CA LEU A 28 18.43 -9.89 11.26
C LEU A 28 18.16 -9.66 9.79
N ALA A 29 19.02 -10.13 8.89
CA ALA A 29 18.81 -10.00 7.44
C ALA A 29 17.55 -10.78 6.98
N SER A 30 17.36 -12.00 7.48
CA SER A 30 16.19 -12.83 7.19
C SER A 30 14.90 -12.20 7.70
N LEU A 31 14.93 -11.57 8.87
CA LEU A 31 13.77 -10.93 9.48
C LEU A 31 13.29 -9.69 8.69
N SER A 32 14.20 -8.90 8.13
CA SER A 32 13.84 -7.76 7.29
C SER A 32 13.02 -8.20 6.08
N SER A 33 13.53 -9.16 5.33
CA SER A 33 12.86 -9.73 4.16
C SER A 33 11.49 -10.37 4.49
N ALA A 34 11.39 -11.04 5.65
CA ALA A 34 10.13 -11.59 6.11
C ALA A 34 9.09 -10.50 6.42
N ARG A 35 9.52 -9.38 7.03
CA ARG A 35 8.65 -8.24 7.31
C ARG A 35 8.14 -7.56 6.04
N GLU A 36 8.99 -7.37 5.03
CA GLU A 36 8.60 -6.82 3.73
C GLU A 36 7.53 -7.67 3.07
N ARG A 37 7.72 -8.99 3.00
CA ARG A 37 6.73 -9.93 2.47
C ARG A 37 5.42 -9.92 3.24
N ALA A 38 5.48 -9.80 4.57
CA ALA A 38 4.28 -9.72 5.40
C ALA A 38 3.49 -8.43 5.12
N ARG A 39 4.16 -7.28 4.95
CA ARG A 39 3.51 -6.03 4.56
C ARG A 39 2.90 -6.11 3.16
N ASP A 40 3.59 -6.73 2.22
CA ASP A 40 3.07 -6.92 0.86
C ASP A 40 1.84 -7.84 0.83
N ALA A 41 1.85 -8.93 1.59
CA ALA A 41 0.69 -9.79 1.74
C ALA A 41 -0.51 -9.03 2.33
N LYS A 42 -0.27 -8.17 3.33
CA LYS A 42 -1.29 -7.28 3.87
C LYS A 42 -1.82 -6.32 2.80
N ARG A 43 -0.97 -5.67 2.02
CA ARG A 43 -1.38 -4.77 0.92
C ARG A 43 -2.31 -5.46 -0.08
N LEU A 44 -1.96 -6.68 -0.48
CA LEU A 44 -2.80 -7.45 -1.40
C LEU A 44 -4.18 -7.77 -0.81
N ALA A 45 -4.24 -8.12 0.46
CA ALA A 45 -5.50 -8.35 1.17
C ALA A 45 -6.32 -7.05 1.31
N ASP A 46 -5.67 -5.94 1.67
CA ASP A 46 -6.29 -4.62 1.80
C ASP A 46 -6.86 -4.14 0.46
N VAL A 47 -6.10 -4.27 -0.63
CA VAL A 47 -6.55 -3.94 -1.99
C VAL A 47 -7.81 -4.73 -2.35
N LYS A 48 -7.84 -6.03 -2.05
CA LYS A 48 -9.03 -6.85 -2.30
C LYS A 48 -10.23 -6.41 -1.47
N THR A 49 -10.00 -5.99 -0.23
CA THR A 49 -11.05 -5.44 0.64
C THR A 49 -11.62 -4.14 0.06
N ILE A 50 -10.75 -3.23 -0.39
CA ILE A 50 -11.16 -1.98 -1.03
C ILE A 50 -11.94 -2.25 -2.31
N GLN A 51 -11.48 -3.17 -3.15
CA GLN A 51 -12.19 -3.57 -4.37
C GLN A 51 -13.61 -4.08 -4.05
N ASN A 52 -13.75 -5.01 -3.11
CA ASN A 52 -15.04 -5.55 -2.73
C ASN A 52 -15.98 -4.44 -2.23
N ALA A 53 -15.47 -3.50 -1.44
CA ALA A 53 -16.24 -2.35 -0.96
C ALA A 53 -16.70 -1.44 -2.11
N LEU A 54 -15.83 -1.21 -3.09
CA LEU A 54 -16.15 -0.42 -4.29
C LEU A 54 -17.24 -1.09 -5.14
N GLU A 55 -17.19 -2.42 -5.30
CA GLU A 55 -18.21 -3.16 -6.02
C GLU A 55 -19.58 -3.10 -5.31
N ILE A 56 -19.59 -3.22 -3.97
CA ILE A 56 -20.82 -3.08 -3.19
C ILE A 56 -21.39 -1.67 -3.37
N TYR A 57 -20.56 -0.64 -3.23
CA TYR A 57 -21.00 0.74 -3.46
C TYR A 57 -21.57 0.95 -4.87
N HIS A 58 -20.92 0.35 -5.88
CA HIS A 58 -21.37 0.43 -7.26
C HIS A 58 -22.74 -0.24 -7.44
N LEU A 59 -22.96 -1.41 -6.84
CA LEU A 59 -24.25 -2.11 -6.90
C LEU A 59 -25.40 -1.30 -6.27
N GLU A 60 -25.10 -0.55 -5.20
CA GLU A 60 -26.11 0.27 -4.50
C GLU A 60 -26.37 1.62 -5.19
N ASN A 61 -25.35 2.21 -5.82
CA ASN A 61 -25.40 3.58 -6.32
C ASN A 61 -25.37 3.69 -7.86
N GLY A 62 -25.21 2.57 -8.57
CA GLY A 62 -25.08 2.52 -10.04
C GLY A 62 -23.79 3.13 -10.60
N ARG A 63 -22.85 3.51 -9.73
CA ARG A 63 -21.55 4.11 -10.11
C ARG A 63 -20.56 4.01 -8.96
N TYR A 64 -19.27 4.06 -9.27
CA TYR A 64 -18.23 4.15 -8.26
C TYR A 64 -18.21 5.53 -7.58
N PRO A 65 -17.70 5.61 -6.33
CA PRO A 65 -17.64 6.86 -5.58
C PRO A 65 -16.84 7.92 -6.34
N SER A 66 -17.40 9.10 -6.52
CA SER A 66 -16.66 10.20 -7.16
C SER A 66 -15.43 10.57 -6.33
N SER A 67 -14.27 10.66 -6.96
CA SER A 67 -13.05 11.18 -6.33
C SER A 67 -12.92 12.72 -6.46
N ALA A 68 -13.86 13.36 -7.13
CA ALA A 68 -13.81 14.81 -7.31
C ALA A 68 -13.75 15.54 -5.97
N LEU A 69 -12.79 16.45 -5.85
CA LEU A 69 -12.56 17.33 -4.70
C LEU A 69 -12.23 16.64 -3.37
N LEU A 70 -11.91 15.33 -3.37
CA LEU A 70 -11.54 14.63 -2.13
C LEU A 70 -10.28 15.22 -1.49
N ALA A 71 -9.28 15.57 -2.27
CA ALA A 71 -8.07 16.19 -1.80
C ALA A 71 -8.06 17.74 -1.93
N SER A 72 -9.21 18.37 -2.19
CA SER A 72 -9.29 19.82 -2.25
C SER A 72 -8.87 20.46 -0.93
N GLY A 73 -7.96 21.43 -1.00
CA GLY A 73 -7.40 22.12 0.16
C GLY A 73 -6.27 21.36 0.87
N ILE A 74 -5.89 20.19 0.38
CA ILE A 74 -4.73 19.45 0.91
C ILE A 74 -3.49 19.87 0.10
N PRO A 75 -2.47 20.47 0.73
CA PRO A 75 -1.24 20.85 0.04
C PRO A 75 -0.60 19.65 -0.69
N ASN A 76 -0.04 19.90 -1.85
CA ASN A 76 0.66 18.91 -2.65
C ASN A 76 -0.16 17.64 -2.97
N SER A 77 -1.47 17.78 -3.15
CA SER A 77 -2.37 16.68 -3.50
C SER A 77 -3.17 17.00 -4.75
N ASP A 78 -3.31 16.05 -5.66
CA ASP A 78 -4.26 16.17 -6.76
C ASP A 78 -5.69 16.16 -6.18
N PRO A 79 -6.49 17.20 -6.42
CA PRO A 79 -7.83 17.32 -5.83
C PRO A 79 -8.78 16.19 -6.21
N HIS A 80 -8.46 15.42 -7.24
CA HIS A 80 -9.28 14.33 -7.77
C HIS A 80 -8.86 12.94 -7.27
N ASN A 81 -7.95 12.86 -6.30
CA ASN A 81 -7.48 11.59 -5.75
C ASN A 81 -7.82 11.46 -4.26
N ALA A 82 -8.00 10.23 -3.80
CA ALA A 82 -7.96 9.91 -2.38
C ALA A 82 -6.66 9.15 -2.09
N THR A 83 -5.96 9.57 -1.06
CA THR A 83 -4.67 8.99 -0.66
C THR A 83 -4.72 8.53 0.79
N SER A 84 -4.37 7.27 1.08
CA SER A 84 -4.49 6.69 2.43
C SER A 84 -3.60 7.37 3.48
N SER A 85 -2.59 8.11 3.07
CA SER A 85 -1.67 8.82 3.95
C SER A 85 -2.12 10.25 4.34
N ASN A 86 -3.26 10.74 3.84
CA ASN A 86 -3.76 12.07 4.16
C ASN A 86 -5.29 12.11 4.37
N ASP A 87 -5.83 13.30 4.64
CA ASP A 87 -7.25 13.50 4.97
C ASP A 87 -8.22 13.19 3.82
N SER A 88 -7.73 13.12 2.57
CA SER A 88 -8.58 12.75 1.43
C SER A 88 -9.14 11.34 1.56
N TRP A 89 -8.41 10.45 2.23
CA TRP A 89 -8.89 9.11 2.51
C TRP A 89 -10.08 9.11 3.47
N GLY A 90 -10.03 9.90 4.54
CA GLY A 90 -11.17 10.06 5.45
C GLY A 90 -12.41 10.63 4.77
N LYS A 91 -12.23 11.58 3.85
CA LYS A 91 -13.34 12.08 3.01
C LYS A 91 -13.88 11.00 2.08
N PHE A 92 -13.02 10.14 1.55
CA PHE A 92 -13.40 9.00 0.73
C PHE A 92 -14.17 7.96 1.55
N GLU A 93 -13.68 7.60 2.74
CA GLU A 93 -14.37 6.72 3.71
C GLU A 93 -15.77 7.26 4.05
N THR A 94 -15.88 8.57 4.33
CA THR A 94 -17.18 9.22 4.58
C THR A 94 -18.13 9.10 3.39
N ARG A 95 -17.63 9.25 2.17
CA ARG A 95 -18.41 9.09 0.94
C ARG A 95 -18.85 7.65 0.70
N MET A 96 -18.00 6.70 1.09
CA MET A 96 -18.30 5.26 1.03
C MET A 96 -19.23 4.80 2.15
N GLY A 97 -19.34 5.54 3.26
CA GLY A 97 -20.06 5.13 4.46
C GLY A 97 -19.39 4.02 5.26
N ILE A 98 -18.12 3.72 5.00
CA ILE A 98 -17.36 2.65 5.65
C ILE A 98 -15.92 3.07 5.89
N THR A 99 -15.25 2.41 6.84
CA THR A 99 -13.81 2.56 7.07
C THR A 99 -13.05 1.61 6.14
N LEU A 100 -12.02 2.14 5.50
CA LEU A 100 -11.17 1.40 4.57
C LEU A 100 -9.77 1.19 5.15
N PRO A 101 -9.08 0.10 4.77
CA PRO A 101 -7.71 -0.12 5.21
C PRO A 101 -6.76 0.99 4.71
N ARG A 102 -5.68 1.18 5.46
CA ARG A 102 -4.56 2.05 5.11
C ARG A 102 -3.30 1.23 4.91
N ASP A 103 -2.39 1.71 4.08
CA ASP A 103 -1.11 1.03 3.86
C ASP A 103 -0.36 0.82 5.19
N PRO A 104 0.30 -0.33 5.40
CA PRO A 104 1.04 -0.61 6.64
C PRO A 104 2.17 0.37 6.97
N VAL A 105 2.75 0.99 5.96
CA VAL A 105 3.79 2.04 6.09
C VAL A 105 3.14 3.42 6.05
N ASN A 106 2.24 3.62 5.09
CA ASN A 106 1.39 4.78 4.92
C ASN A 106 2.16 6.11 4.92
N ASP A 107 3.30 6.13 4.24
CA ASP A 107 4.12 7.30 4.02
C ASP A 107 4.02 7.76 2.56
N VAL A 108 3.80 9.03 2.36
CA VAL A 108 3.90 9.66 1.04
C VAL A 108 5.03 10.67 1.11
N VAL A 109 6.08 10.40 0.38
CA VAL A 109 7.21 11.32 0.24
C VAL A 109 7.16 11.90 -1.17
N GLY A 110 6.72 13.15 -1.30
CA GLY A 110 6.70 13.87 -2.58
C GLY A 110 5.49 14.81 -2.71
N ASP A 111 5.50 15.61 -3.73
CA ASP A 111 4.60 16.71 -4.04
C ASP A 111 3.31 16.30 -4.78
N GLY A 112 2.62 15.31 -4.29
CA GLY A 112 1.23 15.00 -4.72
C GLY A 112 1.07 14.31 -6.07
N ASP A 113 2.10 14.16 -6.87
CA ASP A 113 2.04 13.29 -8.06
C ASP A 113 2.25 11.84 -7.63
N TRP A 114 1.14 11.13 -7.48
CA TRP A 114 1.11 9.72 -7.11
C TRP A 114 1.95 8.81 -8.03
N LEU A 115 2.22 9.24 -9.27
CA LEU A 115 3.11 8.54 -10.22
C LEU A 115 4.59 8.69 -9.87
N GLN A 116 4.97 9.80 -9.22
CA GLN A 116 6.35 10.10 -8.84
C GLN A 116 6.64 9.82 -7.37
N ASN A 117 5.64 9.41 -6.62
CA ASN A 117 5.74 9.20 -5.18
C ASN A 117 6.68 8.04 -4.84
N THR A 118 7.63 8.29 -3.94
CA THR A 118 8.58 7.27 -3.46
C THR A 118 8.07 6.47 -2.27
N GLY A 119 6.99 6.93 -1.62
CA GLY A 119 6.39 6.30 -0.46
C GLY A 119 5.42 5.15 -0.76
N TYR A 120 4.80 4.64 0.30
CA TYR A 120 3.79 3.58 0.25
C TYR A 120 2.46 4.12 0.76
N ALA A 121 1.45 4.11 -0.09
CA ALA A 121 0.07 4.48 0.23
C ALA A 121 -0.88 3.87 -0.79
N TYR A 122 -2.17 3.79 -0.46
CA TYR A 122 -3.21 3.47 -1.43
C TYR A 122 -3.74 4.76 -2.03
N PHE A 123 -3.94 4.75 -3.34
CA PHE A 123 -4.54 5.86 -4.08
C PHE A 123 -5.79 5.36 -4.78
N TYR A 124 -6.87 6.11 -4.64
CA TYR A 124 -8.10 5.87 -5.35
C TYR A 124 -8.45 7.08 -6.22
N ARG A 125 -8.91 6.79 -7.43
CA ARG A 125 -9.44 7.78 -8.35
C ARG A 125 -10.60 7.19 -9.13
N SER A 126 -11.74 7.89 -9.17
CA SER A 126 -12.80 7.58 -10.11
C SER A 126 -12.50 8.23 -11.45
N LEU A 127 -12.76 7.52 -12.53
CA LEU A 127 -12.61 8.07 -13.87
C LEU A 127 -13.91 8.78 -14.26
N GLY A 128 -13.80 10.09 -14.39
CA GLY A 128 -14.87 10.98 -14.86
C GLY A 128 -14.85 11.15 -16.38
N GLY A 129 -15.67 12.05 -16.89
CA GLY A 129 -15.82 12.30 -18.32
C GLY A 129 -16.64 11.19 -19.00
N ASN A 130 -16.17 10.64 -20.09
CA ASN A 130 -16.89 9.62 -20.85
C ASN A 130 -17.15 8.29 -20.11
N CYS A 131 -16.55 8.13 -18.91
CA CYS A 131 -16.76 6.97 -18.04
C CYS A 131 -17.93 7.12 -17.07
N GLU A 132 -18.45 8.32 -16.86
CA GLU A 132 -19.59 8.60 -15.98
C GLU A 132 -19.55 7.93 -14.58
N GLY A 133 -18.35 7.64 -14.07
CA GLY A 133 -18.15 6.94 -12.80
C GLY A 133 -18.28 5.40 -12.91
N GLN A 134 -18.23 4.84 -14.11
CA GLN A 134 -18.26 3.39 -14.33
C GLN A 134 -16.88 2.72 -14.20
N GLU A 135 -15.83 3.50 -14.00
CA GLU A 135 -14.48 3.00 -13.82
C GLU A 135 -13.75 3.72 -12.68
N TYR A 136 -12.83 2.99 -12.04
CA TYR A 136 -11.90 3.54 -11.06
C TYR A 136 -10.49 3.00 -11.27
N GLU A 137 -9.53 3.75 -10.77
CA GLU A 137 -8.14 3.33 -10.61
C GLU A 137 -7.83 3.21 -9.11
N LEU A 138 -7.32 2.07 -8.69
CA LEU A 138 -6.75 1.85 -7.37
C LEU A 138 -5.27 1.52 -7.54
N TYR A 139 -4.41 2.34 -6.94
CA TYR A 139 -2.97 2.18 -7.02
C TYR A 139 -2.40 1.74 -5.68
N TYR A 140 -1.42 0.87 -5.72
CA TYR A 140 -0.62 0.42 -4.58
C TYR A 140 0.78 0.01 -5.04
N LYS A 141 1.71 -0.07 -4.09
CA LYS A 141 3.12 -0.42 -4.36
C LYS A 141 3.54 -1.58 -3.45
N LEU A 142 4.34 -2.51 -3.98
CA LEU A 142 4.94 -3.60 -3.22
C LEU A 142 6.41 -3.27 -2.94
N GLU A 143 6.91 -3.75 -1.79
CA GLU A 143 8.31 -3.62 -1.41
C GLU A 143 9.20 -4.64 -2.13
N THR A 144 8.67 -5.85 -2.31
CA THR A 144 9.40 -6.97 -2.92
C THR A 144 9.30 -7.01 -4.45
N ASP A 145 8.38 -6.23 -5.04
CA ASP A 145 8.16 -6.21 -6.48
C ASP A 145 7.98 -4.76 -6.96
N SER A 146 9.03 -4.23 -7.55
CA SER A 146 9.04 -2.89 -8.16
C SER A 146 8.64 -2.89 -9.65
N SER A 147 8.26 -4.05 -10.21
CA SER A 147 7.74 -4.11 -11.58
C SER A 147 6.40 -3.40 -11.64
N GLY A 148 6.34 -2.27 -12.33
CA GLY A 148 5.10 -1.56 -12.58
C GLY A 148 4.14 -2.42 -13.41
N GLY A 149 2.93 -2.63 -12.90
CA GLY A 149 1.84 -3.26 -13.65
C GLY A 149 0.73 -2.26 -13.84
N GLY A 150 0.36 -1.96 -15.08
CA GLY A 150 -0.78 -1.11 -15.40
C GLY A 150 -1.90 -1.95 -16.01
N SER A 151 -3.14 -1.72 -15.61
CA SER A 151 -4.31 -2.15 -16.34
C SER A 151 -4.85 -0.98 -17.17
N VAL A 152 -5.42 -1.29 -18.32
CA VAL A 152 -5.96 -0.28 -19.24
C VAL A 152 -7.42 -0.05 -18.91
N GLY A 153 -7.79 1.18 -18.53
CA GLY A 153 -9.19 1.59 -18.45
C GLY A 153 -9.83 1.60 -19.85
N ARG A 154 -11.08 1.15 -19.95
CA ARG A 154 -11.81 1.11 -21.23
C ARG A 154 -12.20 2.50 -21.75
N CYS A 155 -12.24 3.50 -20.91
CA CYS A 155 -12.71 4.85 -21.26
C CYS A 155 -11.68 5.70 -22.00
N GLY A 156 -10.86 5.12 -22.87
CA GLY A 156 -10.02 5.83 -23.82
C GLY A 156 -8.75 6.46 -23.23
N ARG A 157 -8.38 6.14 -22.01
CA ARG A 157 -7.04 6.47 -21.50
C ARG A 157 -6.14 5.26 -21.67
N GLY A 158 -5.10 5.41 -22.46
CA GLY A 158 -4.09 4.39 -22.68
C GLY A 158 -3.41 3.93 -21.40
N PRO A 159 -2.65 2.83 -21.44
CA PRO A 159 -1.98 2.29 -20.27
C PRO A 159 -1.09 3.35 -19.64
N ARG A 160 -1.35 3.66 -18.36
CA ARG A 160 -0.43 4.47 -17.59
C ARG A 160 0.65 3.53 -17.04
N VAL A 161 1.80 3.60 -17.65
CA VAL A 161 2.99 2.94 -17.14
C VAL A 161 3.48 3.80 -15.97
N GLY A 162 2.98 3.52 -14.79
CA GLY A 162 3.53 4.06 -13.55
C GLY A 162 4.86 3.40 -13.25
N SER A 163 5.89 4.17 -13.05
CA SER A 163 7.27 3.70 -12.99
C SER A 163 7.62 2.79 -11.81
N ARG A 164 6.77 2.60 -10.80
CA ARG A 164 7.08 1.79 -9.59
C ARG A 164 5.89 1.29 -8.79
N GLY A 165 4.72 1.06 -9.37
CA GLY A 165 3.59 0.55 -8.61
C GLY A 165 2.57 -0.18 -9.45
N ARG A 166 1.64 -0.87 -8.80
CA ARG A 166 0.60 -1.67 -9.44
C ARG A 166 -0.72 -0.93 -9.44
N PHE A 167 -1.43 -1.02 -10.57
CA PHE A 167 -2.78 -0.52 -10.72
C PHE A 167 -3.75 -1.68 -10.76
N VAL A 168 -4.86 -1.50 -10.10
CA VAL A 168 -6.06 -2.29 -10.31
C VAL A 168 -7.12 -1.36 -10.84
N VAL A 169 -7.70 -1.70 -11.96
CA VAL A 169 -8.84 -0.99 -12.55
C VAL A 169 -10.07 -1.86 -12.37
N GLY A 170 -11.07 -1.30 -11.72
CA GLY A 170 -12.41 -1.87 -11.71
C GLY A 170 -13.29 -1.16 -12.74
N PHE A 171 -14.12 -1.91 -13.42
CA PHE A 171 -15.14 -1.37 -14.30
C PHE A 171 -16.43 -2.18 -14.12
N SER A 172 -17.57 -1.52 -14.23
CA SER A 172 -18.82 -2.23 -14.40
C SER A 172 -18.90 -2.70 -15.86
N PRO A 173 -19.15 -3.98 -16.13
CA PRO A 173 -19.58 -4.35 -17.46
C PRO A 173 -20.86 -3.56 -17.75
N ALA A 174 -20.81 -2.69 -18.77
CA ALA A 174 -22.02 -2.05 -19.26
C ALA A 174 -23.03 -3.17 -19.57
N GLY A 175 -24.20 -3.09 -18.93
CA GLY A 175 -25.31 -3.97 -19.22
C GLY A 175 -25.80 -3.78 -20.66
#